data_ed7d1f9fd9954ad20e98b8c761a9da7e
#
_entry.id   ed7d1f9fd9954ad20e98b8c761a9da7e
#
_cell.length_a   1.000
_cell.length_b   1.000
_cell.length_c   1.000
_cell.angle_alpha   90.00
_cell.angle_beta   90.00
_cell.angle_gamma   90.00
#
_symmetry.space_group_name_H-M   'P 1'
#
loop_
_entity.id
_entity.type
_entity.pdbx_description
1 polymer ?
#
loop_
_entity_poly.entity_id
_entity_poly.type
_entity_poly.pdbx_seq_one_letter_code
_entity_poly.pdbx_strand_id
1 'polypeptide(L)'
;DLCAAPGGKSSQLAAALGGQGVLVSNEYVAARADILKSNLERMGVPNAVVLNETPARIAEALPEFFDRVLVDAPCSGEGMFRKEAVAVTQHSEALVKQCAELGAQILDCAAAALAPGGQLVYSTCTFAPEEDEGQVAAFLQRHPEFTLADALGNVDGCFGSEGEPNRTGGLPLDCTKVRRIWPCQGGEGHFMARLVKAGTPRTLPAPGEPPAEEQLWLEAAAQAGKKAGKGKGK
;
A
#
# COMPACT_ATOMS: atom_id res chain seq x y z
N ASP A 1 -1.61 0.93 -3.83
CA ASP A 1 -0.20 0.55 -3.76
C ASP A 1 0.65 1.74 -4.23
N LEU A 2 1.36 2.38 -3.29
CA LEU A 2 1.98 3.70 -3.54
C LEU A 2 3.38 3.59 -4.17
N CYS A 3 4.06 2.44 -4.01
CA CYS A 3 5.38 2.15 -4.56
C CYS A 3 5.36 0.77 -5.22
N ALA A 4 4.61 0.63 -6.31
CA ALA A 4 4.04 -0.64 -6.72
C ALA A 4 4.93 -1.53 -7.60
N ALA A 5 5.90 -0.96 -8.33
CA ALA A 5 6.66 -1.75 -9.29
C ALA A 5 7.58 -2.80 -8.61
N PRO A 6 7.66 -3.99 -9.19
CA PRO A 6 7.19 -4.41 -10.51
C PRO A 6 5.73 -4.92 -10.58
N GLY A 7 4.95 -4.87 -9.49
CA GLY A 7 3.53 -5.22 -9.47
C GLY A 7 3.18 -6.51 -8.71
N GLY A 8 4.12 -7.13 -8.01
CA GLY A 8 3.87 -8.37 -7.26
C GLY A 8 2.85 -8.19 -6.15
N LYS A 9 2.95 -7.12 -5.35
CA LYS A 9 1.98 -6.82 -4.29
C LYS A 9 0.67 -6.27 -4.87
N SER A 10 0.73 -5.43 -5.92
CA SER A 10 -0.46 -4.97 -6.63
C SER A 10 -1.30 -6.11 -7.20
N SER A 11 -0.68 -7.14 -7.79
CA SER A 11 -1.41 -8.30 -8.30
C SER A 11 -2.09 -9.12 -7.20
N GLN A 12 -1.45 -9.24 -6.02
CA GLN A 12 -2.06 -9.88 -4.85
C GLN A 12 -3.25 -9.07 -4.32
N LEU A 13 -3.12 -7.73 -4.27
CA LEU A 13 -4.22 -6.85 -3.89
C LEU A 13 -5.39 -6.96 -4.87
N ALA A 14 -5.12 -6.99 -6.18
CA ALA A 14 -6.12 -7.19 -7.21
C ALA A 14 -6.86 -8.52 -7.07
N ALA A 15 -6.13 -9.60 -6.79
CA ALA A 15 -6.72 -10.91 -6.53
C ALA A 15 -7.62 -10.89 -5.29
N ALA A 16 -7.18 -10.23 -4.22
CA ALA A 16 -7.97 -10.09 -2.99
C ALA A 16 -9.23 -9.24 -3.17
N LEU A 17 -9.19 -8.23 -4.05
CA LEU A 17 -10.33 -7.41 -4.40
C LEU A 17 -11.37 -8.17 -5.22
N GLY A 18 -11.00 -9.26 -5.92
CA GLY A 18 -11.92 -10.07 -6.69
C GLY A 18 -12.69 -9.30 -7.77
N GLY A 19 -12.10 -8.25 -8.34
CA GLY A 19 -12.73 -7.37 -9.31
C GLY A 19 -13.61 -6.28 -8.71
N GLN A 20 -13.70 -6.18 -7.38
CA GLN A 20 -14.46 -5.14 -6.68
C GLN A 20 -13.60 -3.90 -6.43
N GLY A 21 -14.23 -2.72 -6.44
CA GLY A 21 -13.54 -1.45 -6.19
C GLY A 21 -12.50 -1.12 -7.26
N VAL A 22 -11.58 -0.23 -6.92
CA VAL A 22 -10.49 0.24 -7.80
C VAL A 22 -9.16 0.09 -7.09
N LEU A 23 -8.20 -0.53 -7.76
CA LEU A 23 -6.81 -0.58 -7.35
C LEU A 23 -6.02 0.53 -8.05
N VAL A 24 -5.49 1.47 -7.30
CA VAL A 24 -4.56 2.47 -7.82
C VAL A 24 -3.14 2.01 -7.48
N SER A 25 -2.32 1.77 -8.49
CA SER A 25 -0.93 1.33 -8.37
C SER A 25 -0.01 2.39 -8.93
N ASN A 26 0.83 2.97 -8.09
CA ASN A 26 1.71 4.06 -8.45
C ASN A 26 3.18 3.63 -8.47
N GLU A 27 3.93 4.17 -9.40
CA GLU A 27 5.38 4.06 -9.44
C GLU A 27 5.98 5.37 -9.95
N TYR A 28 6.95 5.92 -9.20
CA TYR A 28 7.59 7.20 -9.52
C TYR A 28 8.49 7.13 -10.76
N VAL A 29 9.21 6.02 -10.95
CA VAL A 29 10.14 5.84 -12.06
C VAL A 29 9.39 5.35 -13.29
N ALA A 30 9.34 6.15 -14.37
CA ALA A 30 8.54 5.89 -15.56
C ALA A 30 8.80 4.51 -16.18
N ALA A 31 10.07 4.11 -16.36
CA ALA A 31 10.39 2.80 -16.91
C ALA A 31 9.89 1.62 -16.04
N ARG A 32 9.82 1.81 -14.71
CA ARG A 32 9.26 0.82 -13.78
C ARG A 32 7.74 0.84 -13.80
N ALA A 33 7.12 2.01 -14.01
CA ALA A 33 5.67 2.14 -14.19
C ALA A 33 5.19 1.41 -15.45
N ASP A 34 5.96 1.44 -16.55
CA ASP A 34 5.67 0.68 -17.76
C ASP A 34 5.73 -0.85 -17.51
N ILE A 35 6.70 -1.31 -16.72
CA ILE A 35 6.78 -2.72 -16.30
C ILE A 35 5.58 -3.11 -15.43
N LEU A 36 5.22 -2.27 -14.45
CA LEU A 36 4.06 -2.46 -13.59
C LEU A 36 2.78 -2.60 -14.43
N LYS A 37 2.56 -1.67 -15.35
CA LYS A 37 1.43 -1.68 -16.28
C LYS A 37 1.36 -2.98 -17.08
N SER A 38 2.46 -3.35 -17.75
CA SER A 38 2.55 -4.58 -18.53
C SER A 38 2.26 -5.83 -17.69
N ASN A 39 2.73 -5.87 -16.43
CA ASN A 39 2.47 -7.00 -15.55
C ASN A 39 0.99 -7.11 -15.17
N LEU A 40 0.34 -6.00 -14.79
CA LEU A 40 -1.09 -6.01 -14.45
C LEU A 40 -1.98 -6.33 -15.66
N GLU A 41 -1.66 -5.81 -16.84
CA GLU A 41 -2.35 -6.15 -18.09
C GLU A 41 -2.20 -7.64 -18.43
N ARG A 42 -0.98 -8.18 -18.33
CA ARG A 42 -0.71 -9.61 -18.58
C ARG A 42 -1.45 -10.53 -17.61
N MET A 43 -1.67 -10.08 -16.38
CA MET A 43 -2.43 -10.82 -15.37
C MET A 43 -3.95 -10.64 -15.51
N GLY A 44 -4.40 -9.81 -16.47
CA GLY A 44 -5.81 -9.58 -16.71
C GLY A 44 -6.54 -8.85 -15.59
N VAL A 45 -5.86 -7.94 -14.88
CA VAL A 45 -6.47 -7.16 -13.80
C VAL A 45 -7.38 -6.08 -14.38
N PRO A 46 -8.72 -6.15 -14.23
CA PRO A 46 -9.64 -5.28 -14.95
C PRO A 46 -9.85 -3.93 -14.25
N ASN A 47 -9.61 -3.84 -12.96
CA ASN A 47 -9.96 -2.71 -12.10
C ASN A 47 -8.74 -1.98 -11.53
N ALA A 48 -7.59 -2.03 -12.22
CA ALA A 48 -6.39 -1.31 -11.83
C ALA A 48 -6.18 -0.05 -12.67
N VAL A 49 -5.74 1.01 -11.99
CA VAL A 49 -5.24 2.25 -12.59
C VAL A 49 -3.76 2.37 -12.25
N VAL A 50 -2.91 2.46 -13.26
CA VAL A 50 -1.46 2.68 -13.06
C VAL A 50 -1.15 4.16 -13.19
N LEU A 51 -0.50 4.70 -12.17
CA LEU A 51 -0.03 6.08 -12.14
C LEU A 51 1.50 6.11 -12.20
N ASN A 52 2.03 7.18 -12.82
CA ASN A 52 3.45 7.51 -12.77
C ASN A 52 3.60 8.91 -12.16
N GLU A 53 3.42 8.98 -10.84
CA GLU A 53 3.37 10.23 -10.10
C GLU A 53 4.20 10.20 -8.81
N THR A 54 4.49 11.37 -8.25
CA THR A 54 5.05 11.46 -6.91
C THR A 54 3.96 11.20 -5.86
N PRO A 55 4.29 10.57 -4.72
CA PRO A 55 3.35 10.41 -3.61
C PRO A 55 2.72 11.73 -3.15
N ALA A 56 3.47 12.82 -3.18
CA ALA A 56 2.99 14.15 -2.79
C ALA A 56 1.85 14.65 -3.72
N ARG A 57 1.99 14.48 -5.04
CA ARG A 57 0.93 14.87 -5.99
C ARG A 57 -0.32 14.01 -5.85
N ILE A 58 -0.17 12.73 -5.51
CA ILE A 58 -1.31 11.86 -5.24
C ILE A 58 -2.03 12.33 -3.97
N ALA A 59 -1.30 12.62 -2.90
CA ALA A 59 -1.88 13.11 -1.65
C ALA A 59 -2.60 14.47 -1.82
N GLU A 60 -2.04 15.37 -2.65
CA GLU A 60 -2.65 16.65 -2.97
C GLU A 60 -3.93 16.50 -3.82
N ALA A 61 -3.91 15.62 -4.82
CA ALA A 61 -5.02 15.43 -5.75
C ALA A 61 -6.15 14.58 -5.15
N LEU A 62 -5.85 13.66 -4.26
CA LEU A 62 -6.76 12.66 -3.70
C LEU A 62 -6.67 12.62 -2.16
N PRO A 63 -6.90 13.76 -1.45
CA PRO A 63 -6.85 13.78 0.01
C PRO A 63 -7.99 12.93 0.60
N GLU A 64 -7.66 12.12 1.61
CA GLU A 64 -8.60 11.25 2.31
C GLU A 64 -9.48 10.38 1.37
N PHE A 65 -8.90 9.98 0.25
CA PHE A 65 -9.63 9.27 -0.82
C PHE A 65 -9.62 7.75 -0.63
N PHE A 66 -8.51 7.16 -0.22
CA PHE A 66 -8.31 5.72 -0.20
C PHE A 66 -8.75 5.07 1.11
N ASP A 67 -9.46 3.95 1.04
CA ASP A 67 -9.84 3.16 2.21
C ASP A 67 -8.71 2.28 2.71
N ARG A 68 -7.80 1.90 1.80
CA ARG A 68 -6.63 1.06 2.07
C ARG A 68 -5.42 1.60 1.30
N VAL A 69 -4.30 1.73 1.97
CA VAL A 69 -3.03 2.13 1.35
C VAL A 69 -1.96 1.11 1.71
N LEU A 70 -1.21 0.68 0.71
CA LEU A 70 0.02 -0.09 0.88
C LEU A 70 1.20 0.79 0.52
N VAL A 71 2.18 0.86 1.40
CA VAL A 71 3.49 1.45 1.18
C VAL A 71 4.54 0.36 1.33
N ASP A 72 4.91 -0.27 0.22
CA ASP A 72 6.10 -1.11 0.14
C ASP A 72 7.28 -0.19 -0.20
N ALA A 73 7.89 0.34 0.85
CA ALA A 73 8.76 1.51 0.71
C ALA A 73 10.06 1.21 -0.03
N PRO A 74 10.56 2.14 -0.85
CA PRO A 74 11.94 2.09 -1.28
C PRO A 74 12.85 2.12 -0.05
N CYS A 75 13.73 1.14 0.06
CA CYS A 75 14.55 0.91 1.24
C CYS A 75 15.99 0.55 0.87
N SER A 76 16.88 0.47 1.85
CA SER A 76 18.29 0.09 1.66
C SER A 76 18.49 -1.36 1.18
N GLY A 77 17.45 -2.21 1.30
CA GLY A 77 17.35 -3.47 0.58
C GLY A 77 18.27 -4.58 1.08
N GLU A 78 18.59 -4.63 2.37
CA GLU A 78 19.45 -5.68 2.96
C GLU A 78 18.88 -7.09 2.75
N GLY A 79 17.55 -7.24 2.71
CA GLY A 79 16.89 -8.50 2.38
C GLY A 79 17.19 -9.00 0.96
N MET A 80 17.66 -8.12 0.07
CA MET A 80 18.02 -8.48 -1.30
C MET A 80 19.46 -8.95 -1.47
N PHE A 81 20.31 -8.92 -0.44
CA PHE A 81 21.74 -9.27 -0.53
C PHE A 81 22.01 -10.65 -1.09
N ARG A 82 21.11 -11.61 -0.86
CA ARG A 82 21.23 -12.96 -1.39
C ARG A 82 20.84 -13.09 -2.86
N LYS A 83 20.05 -12.17 -3.38
CA LYS A 83 19.52 -12.19 -4.76
C LYS A 83 20.29 -11.28 -5.69
N GLU A 84 20.73 -10.13 -5.19
CA GLU A 84 21.29 -9.05 -5.99
C GLU A 84 22.63 -8.59 -5.43
N ALA A 85 23.71 -8.97 -6.08
CA ALA A 85 25.06 -8.57 -5.68
C ALA A 85 25.24 -7.04 -5.66
N VAL A 86 24.50 -6.33 -6.52
CA VAL A 86 24.51 -4.86 -6.57
C VAL A 86 23.98 -4.24 -5.29
N ALA A 87 23.02 -4.86 -4.62
CA ALA A 87 22.49 -4.39 -3.35
C ALA A 87 23.57 -4.36 -2.26
N VAL A 88 24.45 -5.35 -2.23
CA VAL A 88 25.58 -5.41 -1.29
C VAL A 88 26.58 -4.29 -1.55
N THR A 89 26.90 -4.02 -2.83
CA THR A 89 27.91 -3.02 -3.19
C THR A 89 27.43 -1.59 -3.03
N GLN A 90 26.12 -1.34 -3.09
CA GLN A 90 25.50 -0.03 -2.94
C GLN A 90 25.10 0.30 -1.51
N HIS A 91 25.06 -0.72 -0.63
CA HIS A 91 24.66 -0.54 0.76
C HIS A 91 25.65 0.37 1.52
N SER A 92 25.11 1.32 2.28
CA SER A 92 25.88 2.22 3.13
C SER A 92 24.96 2.85 4.19
N GLU A 93 25.54 3.32 5.28
CA GLU A 93 24.80 4.08 6.30
C GLU A 93 24.12 5.33 5.72
N ALA A 94 24.77 5.98 4.73
CA ALA A 94 24.20 7.12 4.03
C ALA A 94 22.94 6.72 3.23
N LEU A 95 22.93 5.55 2.58
CA LEU A 95 21.77 5.03 1.87
C LEU A 95 20.63 4.71 2.84
N VAL A 96 20.91 4.06 3.97
CA VAL A 96 19.91 3.77 5.01
C VAL A 96 19.24 5.07 5.47
N LYS A 97 20.05 6.10 5.79
CA LYS A 97 19.51 7.40 6.20
C LYS A 97 18.64 8.07 5.12
N GLN A 98 19.09 8.06 3.85
CA GLN A 98 18.31 8.60 2.75
C GLN A 98 16.99 7.85 2.54
N CYS A 99 17.01 6.52 2.64
CA CYS A 99 15.80 5.71 2.52
C CYS A 99 14.85 5.94 3.68
N ALA A 100 15.36 6.09 4.91
CA ALA A 100 14.53 6.41 6.08
C ALA A 100 13.85 7.79 5.94
N GLU A 101 14.59 8.82 5.47
CA GLU A 101 14.04 10.15 5.22
C GLU A 101 12.97 10.13 4.11
N LEU A 102 13.23 9.41 3.02
CA LEU A 102 12.27 9.23 1.92
C LEU A 102 11.02 8.45 2.39
N GLY A 103 11.23 7.37 3.13
CA GLY A 103 10.15 6.57 3.72
C GLY A 103 9.23 7.39 4.61
N ALA A 104 9.79 8.31 5.43
CA ALA A 104 9.00 9.23 6.24
C ALA A 104 8.09 10.12 5.39
N GLN A 105 8.63 10.72 4.32
CA GLN A 105 7.86 11.57 3.40
C GLN A 105 6.75 10.80 2.69
N ILE A 106 7.03 9.57 2.25
CA ILE A 106 6.03 8.71 1.59
C ILE A 106 4.91 8.34 2.57
N LEU A 107 5.24 8.00 3.82
CA LEU A 107 4.27 7.70 4.86
C LEU A 107 3.38 8.90 5.19
N ASP A 108 3.94 10.11 5.27
CA ASP A 108 3.18 11.33 5.50
C ASP A 108 2.19 11.61 4.33
N CYS A 109 2.61 11.37 3.08
CA CYS A 109 1.72 11.43 1.91
C CYS A 109 0.62 10.36 1.96
N ALA A 110 0.98 9.13 2.35
CA ALA A 110 0.02 8.03 2.51
C ALA A 110 -1.03 8.35 3.59
N ALA A 111 -0.62 8.96 4.70
CA ALA A 111 -1.51 9.40 5.78
C ALA A 111 -2.51 10.46 5.31
N ALA A 112 -2.06 11.41 4.49
CA ALA A 112 -2.91 12.45 3.90
C ALA A 112 -3.91 11.90 2.88
N ALA A 113 -3.51 10.91 2.08
CA ALA A 113 -4.36 10.28 1.07
C ALA A 113 -5.34 9.25 1.66
N LEU A 114 -5.09 8.74 2.87
CA LEU A 114 -5.93 7.73 3.52
C LEU A 114 -7.16 8.35 4.17
N ALA A 115 -8.32 7.78 3.90
CA ALA A 115 -9.59 8.21 4.49
C ALA A 115 -9.65 7.93 6.01
N PRO A 116 -10.47 8.67 6.78
CA PRO A 116 -10.78 8.34 8.15
C PRO A 116 -11.29 6.90 8.30
N GLY A 117 -10.82 6.17 9.31
CA GLY A 117 -11.10 4.74 9.50
C GLY A 117 -10.38 3.81 8.53
N GLY A 118 -9.59 4.35 7.61
CA GLY A 118 -8.80 3.58 6.66
C GLY A 118 -7.61 2.85 7.29
N GLN A 119 -7.00 1.95 6.54
CA GLN A 119 -5.83 1.17 6.98
C GLN A 119 -4.64 1.40 6.06
N LEU A 120 -3.48 1.60 6.66
CA LEU A 120 -2.19 1.73 6.02
C LEU A 120 -1.33 0.52 6.39
N VAL A 121 -0.81 -0.17 5.39
CA VAL A 121 0.22 -1.20 5.58
C VAL A 121 1.54 -0.63 5.09
N TYR A 122 2.52 -0.66 5.96
CA TYR A 122 3.90 -0.30 5.67
C TYR A 122 4.76 -1.55 5.63
N SER A 123 5.60 -1.68 4.62
CA SER A 123 6.56 -2.78 4.50
C SER A 123 7.88 -2.33 3.88
N THR A 124 8.94 -3.05 4.22
CA THR A 124 10.29 -2.90 3.66
C THR A 124 10.91 -4.26 3.39
N CYS A 125 11.97 -4.30 2.61
CA CYS A 125 12.84 -5.47 2.46
C CYS A 125 14.24 -5.18 3.03
N THR A 126 14.32 -4.48 4.16
CA THR A 126 15.56 -4.19 4.88
C THR A 126 15.51 -4.70 6.31
N PHE A 127 16.63 -4.60 7.03
CA PHE A 127 16.74 -4.89 8.46
C PHE A 127 17.10 -3.64 9.27
N ALA A 128 17.30 -2.50 8.60
CA ALA A 128 17.72 -1.25 9.22
C ALA A 128 16.64 -0.72 10.18
N PRO A 129 16.98 -0.51 11.46
CA PRO A 129 16.02 -0.02 12.45
C PRO A 129 15.37 1.31 12.08
N GLU A 130 16.15 2.18 11.43
CA GLU A 130 15.73 3.51 11.00
C GLU A 130 14.63 3.47 9.95
N GLU A 131 14.58 2.41 9.18
CA GLU A 131 13.60 2.18 8.12
C GLU A 131 12.43 1.30 8.59
N ASP A 132 12.55 0.62 9.73
CA ASP A 132 11.59 -0.35 10.25
C ASP A 132 10.89 0.16 11.52
N GLU A 133 11.23 -0.38 12.72
CA GLU A 133 10.57 0.01 13.99
C GLU A 133 10.73 1.50 14.29
N GLY A 134 11.93 2.04 14.05
CA GLY A 134 12.21 3.47 14.25
C GLY A 134 11.32 4.34 13.39
N GLN A 135 11.11 3.94 12.12
CA GLN A 135 10.25 4.65 11.18
C GLN A 135 8.79 4.65 11.64
N VAL A 136 8.27 3.48 12.04
CA VAL A 136 6.89 3.34 12.52
C VAL A 136 6.68 4.11 13.82
N ALA A 137 7.62 4.02 14.76
CA ALA A 137 7.56 4.77 16.02
C ALA A 137 7.56 6.29 15.79
N ALA A 138 8.44 6.78 14.91
CA ALA A 138 8.50 8.20 14.55
C ALA A 138 7.24 8.66 13.78
N PHE A 139 6.67 7.82 12.91
CA PHE A 139 5.41 8.12 12.23
C PHE A 139 4.26 8.31 13.24
N LEU A 140 4.10 7.40 14.21
CA LEU A 140 3.06 7.50 15.24
C LEU A 140 3.20 8.74 16.14
N GLN A 141 4.41 9.27 16.30
CA GLN A 141 4.64 10.54 16.99
C GLN A 141 4.16 11.75 16.18
N ARG A 142 4.35 11.71 14.86
CA ARG A 142 3.91 12.78 13.96
C ARG A 142 2.41 12.73 13.66
N HIS A 143 1.82 11.54 13.71
CA HIS A 143 0.43 11.27 13.33
C HIS A 143 -0.35 10.64 14.49
N PRO A 144 -0.73 11.42 15.52
CA PRO A 144 -1.44 10.91 16.71
C PRO A 144 -2.84 10.37 16.37
N GLU A 145 -3.37 10.67 15.19
CA GLU A 145 -4.61 10.12 14.66
C GLU A 145 -4.48 8.67 14.20
N PHE A 146 -3.26 8.10 14.17
CA PHE A 146 -3.03 6.71 13.85
C PHE A 146 -2.78 5.85 15.07
N THR A 147 -3.21 4.60 15.00
CA THR A 147 -2.90 3.55 15.98
C THR A 147 -2.26 2.36 15.29
N LEU A 148 -1.31 1.72 15.99
CA LEU A 148 -0.70 0.47 15.53
C LEU A 148 -1.65 -0.70 15.79
N ALA A 149 -2.01 -1.43 14.75
CA ALA A 149 -2.79 -2.66 14.82
C ALA A 149 -1.86 -3.87 14.62
N ASP A 150 -2.30 -5.05 15.04
CA ASP A 150 -1.54 -6.29 14.79
C ASP A 150 -1.32 -6.49 13.28
N ALA A 151 -0.07 -6.63 12.86
CA ALA A 151 0.29 -6.77 11.44
C ALA A 151 -0.29 -8.05 10.81
N LEU A 152 -0.44 -9.12 11.58
CA LEU A 152 -1.07 -10.37 11.12
C LEU A 152 -2.60 -10.27 11.07
N GLY A 153 -3.20 -9.41 11.90
CA GLY A 153 -4.65 -9.23 11.95
C GLY A 153 -5.35 -10.55 12.27
N ASN A 154 -6.18 -11.01 11.31
CA ASN A 154 -6.93 -12.26 11.42
C ASN A 154 -6.28 -13.40 10.60
N VAL A 155 -5.02 -13.27 10.24
CA VAL A 155 -4.30 -14.34 9.52
C VAL A 155 -4.02 -15.48 10.49
N ASP A 156 -4.53 -16.67 10.17
CA ASP A 156 -4.28 -17.87 10.95
C ASP A 156 -2.80 -18.27 10.87
N GLY A 157 -2.26 -18.60 12.03
CA GLY A 157 -0.86 -18.99 12.16
C GLY A 157 0.07 -17.81 12.47
N CYS A 158 1.13 -18.12 13.19
CA CYS A 158 2.18 -17.16 13.50
C CYS A 158 3.37 -17.41 12.58
N PHE A 159 3.70 -16.45 11.73
CA PHE A 159 4.92 -16.49 10.93
C PHE A 159 5.78 -15.26 11.22
N GLY A 160 7.08 -15.39 10.99
CA GLY A 160 8.04 -14.36 11.34
C GLY A 160 8.24 -14.22 12.86
N SER A 161 8.82 -13.13 13.26
CA SER A 161 9.02 -12.73 14.66
C SER A 161 8.40 -11.36 14.91
N GLU A 162 8.19 -11.04 16.17
CA GLU A 162 7.85 -9.69 16.62
C GLU A 162 9.00 -8.72 16.30
N GLY A 163 8.70 -7.43 16.31
CA GLY A 163 9.71 -6.40 16.22
C GLY A 163 10.59 -6.33 17.48
N GLU A 164 11.69 -5.61 17.37
CA GLU A 164 12.69 -5.53 18.43
C GLU A 164 12.61 -4.17 19.16
N PRO A 165 12.28 -4.14 20.45
CA PRO A 165 12.11 -2.89 21.21
C PRO A 165 13.35 -1.99 21.26
N ASN A 166 14.56 -2.57 21.16
CA ASN A 166 15.82 -1.83 21.12
C ASN A 166 16.09 -1.14 19.77
N ARG A 167 15.22 -1.35 18.77
CA ARG A 167 15.34 -0.80 17.42
C ARG A 167 14.42 0.39 17.15
N THR A 168 13.67 0.86 18.14
CA THR A 168 12.70 1.97 17.97
C THR A 168 13.34 3.37 18.02
N GLY A 169 14.65 3.47 18.17
CA GLY A 169 15.33 4.76 18.39
C GLY A 169 14.97 5.41 19.74
N GLY A 170 14.51 4.62 20.70
CA GLY A 170 14.08 5.10 22.02
C GLY A 170 12.64 5.65 22.06
N LEU A 171 11.91 5.61 20.93
CA LEU A 171 10.51 6.00 20.88
C LEU A 171 9.59 4.84 21.29
N PRO A 172 8.40 5.14 21.87
CA PRO A 172 7.45 4.10 22.25
C PRO A 172 6.86 3.40 21.04
N LEU A 173 6.91 2.06 21.02
CA LEU A 173 6.26 1.20 20.04
C LEU A 173 5.91 -0.14 20.68
N ASP A 174 4.71 -0.62 20.46
CA ASP A 174 4.32 -1.99 20.80
C ASP A 174 4.85 -2.95 19.71
N CYS A 175 6.08 -3.43 19.89
CA CYS A 175 6.76 -4.28 18.91
C CYS A 175 6.10 -5.65 18.73
N THR A 176 5.19 -6.07 19.59
CA THR A 176 4.42 -7.32 19.41
C THR A 176 3.45 -7.24 18.24
N LYS A 177 3.11 -6.02 17.80
CA LYS A 177 2.16 -5.77 16.70
C LYS A 177 2.80 -5.63 15.32
N VAL A 178 4.13 -5.51 15.24
CA VAL A 178 4.84 -5.52 13.96
C VAL A 178 5.45 -6.90 13.71
N ARG A 179 5.87 -7.17 12.47
CA ARG A 179 6.49 -8.46 12.12
C ARG A 179 7.75 -8.25 11.31
N ARG A 180 8.74 -9.09 11.67
CA ARG A 180 9.97 -9.30 10.89
C ARG A 180 9.99 -10.73 10.37
N ILE A 181 10.36 -10.89 9.11
CA ILE A 181 10.60 -12.19 8.49
C ILE A 181 12.08 -12.25 8.17
N TRP A 182 12.81 -12.97 9.02
CA TRP A 182 14.26 -13.12 8.85
C TRP A 182 14.59 -14.20 7.80
N PRO A 183 15.75 -14.13 7.15
CA PRO A 183 16.18 -15.16 6.19
C PRO A 183 16.17 -16.58 6.74
N CYS A 184 16.46 -16.76 8.02
CA CYS A 184 16.41 -18.07 8.69
C CYS A 184 14.98 -18.62 8.88
N GLN A 185 13.97 -17.81 8.66
CA GLN A 185 12.55 -18.17 8.75
C GLN A 185 11.94 -18.48 7.36
N GLY A 186 12.78 -18.65 6.33
CA GLY A 186 12.35 -19.02 4.98
C GLY A 186 11.98 -17.86 4.06
N GLY A 187 12.15 -16.62 4.52
CA GLY A 187 11.97 -15.41 3.70
C GLY A 187 13.29 -14.84 3.17
N GLU A 188 13.19 -13.73 2.47
CA GLU A 188 14.37 -12.96 2.03
C GLU A 188 14.78 -11.91 3.06
N GLY A 189 13.84 -11.51 3.89
CA GLY A 189 13.95 -10.42 4.84
C GLY A 189 12.84 -9.41 4.55
N HIS A 190 11.94 -9.26 5.48
CA HIS A 190 10.84 -8.28 5.38
C HIS A 190 10.49 -7.75 6.76
N PHE A 191 10.07 -6.50 6.77
CA PHE A 191 9.39 -5.89 7.90
C PHE A 191 7.98 -5.48 7.47
N MET A 192 7.01 -5.54 8.39
CA MET A 192 5.67 -5.06 8.13
C MET A 192 4.99 -4.52 9.39
N ALA A 193 4.24 -3.43 9.20
CA ALA A 193 3.40 -2.80 10.21
C ALA A 193 2.04 -2.44 9.62
N ARG A 194 0.98 -2.56 10.41
CA ARG A 194 -0.37 -2.17 10.04
C ARG A 194 -0.84 -1.04 10.94
N LEU A 195 -1.27 0.04 10.33
CA LEU A 195 -1.68 1.29 10.97
C LEU A 195 -3.14 1.59 10.62
N VAL A 196 -3.90 2.09 11.57
CA VAL A 196 -5.32 2.44 11.39
C VAL A 196 -5.50 3.91 11.72
N LYS A 197 -6.06 4.67 10.78
CA LYS A 197 -6.43 6.08 10.95
C LYS A 197 -7.72 6.18 11.76
N ALA A 198 -7.78 7.09 12.72
CA ALA A 198 -8.99 7.36 13.49
C ALA A 198 -10.16 7.78 12.57
N GLY A 199 -11.38 7.46 12.98
CA GLY A 199 -12.59 7.79 12.24
C GLY A 199 -13.43 6.56 11.92
N THR A 200 -14.53 6.80 11.21
CA THR A 200 -15.44 5.73 10.80
C THR A 200 -15.08 5.24 9.40
N PRO A 201 -14.81 3.94 9.22
CA PRO A 201 -14.60 3.38 7.89
C PRO A 201 -15.81 3.63 6.99
N ARG A 202 -15.57 3.88 5.71
CA ARG A 202 -16.64 3.94 4.72
C ARG A 202 -17.33 2.59 4.63
N THR A 203 -18.65 2.62 4.55
CA THR A 203 -19.42 1.40 4.25
C THR A 203 -19.17 1.07 2.78
N LEU A 204 -18.51 -0.04 2.52
CA LEU A 204 -18.34 -0.55 1.17
C LEU A 204 -19.65 -1.22 0.73
N PRO A 205 -20.07 -1.07 -0.55
CA PRO A 205 -21.21 -1.82 -1.06
C PRO A 205 -20.99 -3.32 -0.91
N ALA A 206 -22.06 -4.08 -0.71
CA ALA A 206 -21.97 -5.53 -0.64
C ALA A 206 -21.39 -6.08 -1.96
N PRO A 207 -20.66 -7.22 -1.93
CA PRO A 207 -20.16 -7.84 -3.15
C PRO A 207 -21.31 -8.08 -4.14
N GLY A 208 -21.18 -7.50 -5.34
CA GLY A 208 -22.20 -7.59 -6.39
C GLY A 208 -23.21 -6.45 -6.43
N GLU A 209 -23.22 -5.54 -5.45
CA GLU A 209 -23.99 -4.30 -5.56
C GLU A 209 -23.12 -3.19 -6.18
N PRO A 210 -23.51 -2.62 -7.32
CA PRO A 210 -22.80 -1.48 -7.87
C PRO A 210 -22.90 -0.28 -6.90
N PRO A 211 -21.87 0.59 -6.81
CA PRO A 211 -21.95 1.83 -6.06
C PRO A 211 -23.17 2.64 -6.44
N ALA A 212 -23.72 3.41 -5.49
CA ALA A 212 -24.94 4.21 -5.73
C ALA A 212 -24.83 5.13 -6.95
N GLU A 213 -23.64 5.67 -7.21
CA GLU A 213 -23.37 6.47 -8.42
C GLU A 213 -23.40 5.64 -9.69
N GLU A 214 -22.89 4.41 -9.66
CA GLU A 214 -22.92 3.48 -10.80
C GLU A 214 -24.36 3.01 -11.06
N GLN A 215 -25.17 2.79 -10.03
CA GLN A 215 -26.60 2.52 -10.17
C GLN A 215 -27.33 3.66 -10.90
N LEU A 216 -27.03 4.92 -10.56
CA LEU A 216 -27.57 6.08 -11.26
C LEU A 216 -27.19 6.13 -12.73
N TRP A 217 -25.93 5.77 -13.06
CA TRP A 217 -25.48 5.67 -14.46
C TRP A 217 -26.15 4.53 -15.22
N LEU A 218 -26.29 3.36 -14.58
CA LEU A 218 -26.98 2.20 -15.16
C LEU A 218 -28.46 2.49 -15.42
N GLU A 219 -29.15 3.16 -14.48
CA GLU A 219 -30.54 3.59 -14.64
C GLU A 219 -30.68 4.64 -15.75
N ALA A 220 -29.77 5.62 -15.82
CA ALA A 220 -29.77 6.63 -16.86
C ALA A 220 -29.54 6.01 -18.26
N ALA A 221 -28.60 5.06 -18.36
CA ALA A 221 -28.33 4.31 -19.60
C ALA A 221 -29.52 3.46 -20.03
N ALA A 222 -30.18 2.77 -19.08
CA ALA A 222 -31.38 1.98 -19.34
C ALA A 222 -32.58 2.85 -19.81
N GLN A 223 -32.72 4.07 -19.27
CA GLN A 223 -33.75 5.03 -19.70
C GLN A 223 -33.45 5.59 -21.09
N ALA A 224 -32.19 5.87 -21.41
CA ALA A 224 -31.76 6.32 -22.72
C ALA A 224 -32.01 5.26 -23.79
N GLY A 225 -31.73 3.99 -23.53
CA GLY A 225 -31.98 2.86 -24.41
C GLY A 225 -33.49 2.65 -24.72
N LYS A 226 -34.35 2.85 -23.70
CA LYS A 226 -35.83 2.77 -23.89
C LYS A 226 -36.39 3.92 -24.77
N LYS A 227 -35.76 5.09 -24.74
CA LYS A 227 -36.17 6.23 -25.61
C LYS A 227 -35.74 6.01 -27.07
N ALA A 228 -34.56 5.42 -27.30
CA ALA A 228 -34.05 5.13 -28.63
C ALA A 228 -34.86 4.02 -29.36
N GLY A 229 -35.42 3.06 -28.60
CA GLY A 229 -36.26 1.99 -29.15
C GLY A 229 -37.68 2.39 -29.58
N LYS A 230 -38.22 3.51 -29.04
CA LYS A 230 -39.58 4.01 -29.42
C LYS A 230 -39.60 4.91 -30.66
N GLY A 231 -38.44 5.27 -31.20
CA GLY A 231 -38.32 6.15 -32.38
C GLY A 231 -38.28 5.46 -33.74
N LYS A 232 -38.31 4.12 -33.83
CA LYS A 232 -38.20 3.36 -35.07
C LYS A 232 -39.51 2.64 -35.49
N GLY A 233 -40.62 3.15 -35.06
CA GLY A 233 -41.92 2.59 -35.45
C GLY A 233 -42.86 3.69 -36.03
N LYS A 234 -42.56 4.18 -37.22
CA LYS A 234 -43.52 4.81 -38.12
C LYS A 234 -42.99 4.71 -39.55
#